data_425b5d2cacdce6b042f3f3f12768b0e0
#
_entry.id   425b5d2cacdce6b042f3f3f12768b0e0
#
_cell.length_a   1.000
_cell.length_b   1.000
_cell.length_c   1.000
_cell.angle_alpha   90.00
_cell.angle_beta   90.00
_cell.angle_gamma   90.00
#
_symmetry.space_group_name_H-M   'P 1'
#
loop_
_entity.id
_entity.type
_entity.pdbx_description
1 polymer ?
#
loop_
_entity_poly.entity_id
_entity_poly.type
_entity_poly.pdbx_seq_one_letter_code
_entity_poly.pdbx_strand_id
1 'polypeptide(L)'
;MNQINYRQLIENADVYSVVKKTPLEYASCLTTRLGNKILLKREDLHPIYSFKIRGAVNKINQLSEEELKNGVICSSAGNHGQGVALASQQKNIRAVIVMPLTTPSIKVASVHSLEGEVILYGDNYEDRKSVV
;
A
#
# COMPACT_ATOMS: atom_id res chain seq x y z
N MET A 1 -13.74 -26.90 -11.32
CA MET A 1 -12.94 -25.76 -10.86
C MET A 1 -13.72 -25.08 -9.73
N ASN A 2 -13.16 -25.04 -8.50
CA ASN A 2 -13.83 -24.35 -7.40
C ASN A 2 -13.89 -22.86 -7.73
N GLN A 3 -15.08 -22.31 -7.82
CA GLN A 3 -15.29 -20.89 -8.07
C GLN A 3 -14.80 -20.11 -6.84
N ILE A 4 -13.84 -19.18 -7.02
CA ILE A 4 -13.31 -18.38 -5.95
C ILE A 4 -14.42 -17.45 -5.44
N ASN A 5 -14.74 -17.54 -4.15
CA ASN A 5 -15.70 -16.63 -3.51
C ASN A 5 -14.99 -15.36 -3.03
N TYR A 6 -14.80 -14.41 -3.94
CA TYR A 6 -14.16 -13.12 -3.64
C TYR A 6 -14.86 -12.33 -2.54
N ARG A 7 -16.19 -12.39 -2.44
CA ARG A 7 -16.94 -11.70 -1.38
C ARG A 7 -16.50 -12.21 0.00
N GLN A 8 -16.45 -13.51 0.19
CA GLN A 8 -16.03 -14.10 1.46
C GLN A 8 -14.57 -13.78 1.79
N LEU A 9 -13.68 -13.75 0.78
CA LEU A 9 -12.28 -13.36 0.96
C LEU A 9 -12.16 -11.91 1.41
N ILE A 10 -12.97 -11.00 0.86
CA ILE A 10 -12.98 -9.58 1.21
C ILE A 10 -13.55 -9.38 2.63
N GLU A 11 -14.65 -10.04 2.96
CA GLU A 11 -15.30 -9.94 4.27
C GLU A 11 -14.41 -10.48 5.40
N ASN A 12 -13.60 -11.52 5.11
CA ASN A 12 -12.68 -12.13 6.07
C ASN A 12 -11.30 -11.47 6.13
N ALA A 13 -11.02 -10.50 5.26
CA ALA A 13 -9.72 -9.84 5.20
C ALA A 13 -9.50 -8.93 6.43
N ASP A 14 -8.51 -9.25 7.26
CA ASP A 14 -8.16 -8.46 8.44
C ASP A 14 -7.31 -7.23 8.07
N VAL A 15 -7.95 -6.27 7.39
CA VAL A 15 -7.29 -5.00 7.05
C VAL A 15 -7.52 -3.93 8.11
N TYR A 16 -8.62 -4.02 8.86
CA TYR A 16 -9.01 -3.01 9.84
C TYR A 16 -8.29 -3.11 11.19
N SER A 17 -7.44 -4.11 11.38
CA SER A 17 -6.46 -4.15 12.48
C SER A 17 -5.42 -3.01 12.37
N VAL A 18 -5.14 -2.56 11.14
CA VAL A 18 -4.15 -1.50 10.85
C VAL A 18 -4.79 -0.28 10.21
N VAL A 19 -5.78 -0.48 9.34
CA VAL A 19 -6.34 0.55 8.46
C VAL A 19 -7.66 1.08 9.03
N LYS A 20 -7.81 2.40 9.10
CA LYS A 20 -9.07 3.02 9.52
C LYS A 20 -10.12 2.91 8.41
N LYS A 21 -11.40 2.80 8.82
CA LYS A 21 -12.53 2.91 7.90
C LYS A 21 -12.68 4.37 7.50
N THR A 22 -12.38 4.68 6.24
CA THR A 22 -12.49 6.04 5.72
C THR A 22 -13.94 6.42 5.40
N PRO A 23 -14.33 7.69 5.51
CA PRO A 23 -15.68 8.14 5.20
C PRO A 23 -15.99 8.05 3.70
N LEU A 24 -17.27 8.01 3.39
CA LEU A 24 -17.84 8.21 2.06
C LEU A 24 -18.56 9.57 2.08
N GLU A 25 -17.97 10.57 1.45
CA GLU A 25 -18.41 11.96 1.47
C GLU A 25 -19.17 12.35 0.20
N TYR A 26 -20.22 13.14 0.37
CA TYR A 26 -20.95 13.71 -0.76
C TYR A 26 -20.20 14.93 -1.34
N ALA A 27 -19.89 14.85 -2.63
CA ALA A 27 -19.17 15.91 -3.35
C ALA A 27 -20.18 16.85 -4.06
N SER A 28 -20.68 17.86 -3.33
CA SER A 28 -21.73 18.76 -3.82
C SER A 28 -21.35 19.48 -5.12
N CYS A 29 -20.16 20.07 -5.18
CA CYS A 29 -19.68 20.78 -6.38
C CYS A 29 -19.59 19.87 -7.61
N LEU A 30 -19.05 18.66 -7.47
CA LEU A 30 -18.97 17.69 -8.56
C LEU A 30 -20.36 17.18 -8.96
N THR A 31 -21.23 16.94 -7.98
CA THR A 31 -22.62 16.52 -8.22
C THR A 31 -23.37 17.56 -9.05
N THR A 32 -23.29 18.84 -8.68
CA THR A 32 -23.92 19.93 -9.44
C THR A 32 -23.33 20.06 -10.85
N ARG A 33 -22.01 20.01 -10.98
CA ARG A 33 -21.31 20.17 -12.26
C ARG A 33 -21.59 19.03 -13.24
N LEU A 34 -21.71 17.80 -12.74
CA LEU A 34 -21.84 16.59 -13.56
C LEU A 34 -23.30 16.10 -13.70
N GLY A 35 -24.25 16.69 -12.97
CA GLY A 35 -25.65 16.27 -12.97
C GLY A 35 -25.88 14.86 -12.42
N ASN A 36 -24.94 14.32 -11.63
CA ASN A 36 -24.99 12.99 -11.05
C ASN A 36 -24.61 13.02 -9.58
N LYS A 37 -25.17 12.13 -8.77
CA LYS A 37 -24.80 12.02 -7.37
C LYS A 37 -23.39 11.45 -7.23
N ILE A 38 -22.43 12.29 -6.85
CA ILE A 38 -21.01 11.92 -6.68
C ILE A 38 -20.69 11.74 -5.21
N LEU A 39 -20.12 10.59 -4.89
CA LEU A 39 -19.62 10.24 -3.57
C LEU A 39 -18.11 9.95 -3.66
N LEU A 40 -17.34 10.49 -2.73
CA LEU A 40 -15.89 10.30 -2.62
C LEU A 40 -15.58 9.35 -1.47
N LYS A 41 -14.97 8.22 -1.77
CA LYS A 41 -14.37 7.36 -0.77
C LYS A 41 -12.99 7.92 -0.42
N ARG A 42 -12.86 8.51 0.78
CA ARG A 42 -11.72 9.35 1.20
C ARG A 42 -10.49 8.51 1.60
N GLU A 43 -9.94 7.76 0.65
CA GLU A 43 -8.73 6.95 0.87
C GLU A 43 -7.44 7.80 0.99
N ASP A 44 -7.52 9.07 0.66
CA ASP A 44 -6.50 10.09 0.91
C ASP A 44 -6.29 10.39 2.40
N LEU A 45 -7.22 10.02 3.27
CA LEU A 45 -7.11 10.20 4.72
C LEU A 45 -6.30 9.11 5.44
N HIS A 46 -5.72 8.17 4.71
CA HIS A 46 -4.76 7.23 5.26
C HIS A 46 -3.38 7.87 5.46
N PRO A 47 -2.54 7.36 6.38
CA PRO A 47 -1.20 7.89 6.62
C PRO A 47 -0.30 7.97 5.38
N ILE A 48 -0.53 7.11 4.39
CA ILE A 48 0.18 7.11 3.11
C ILE A 48 -0.62 7.80 1.98
N TYR A 49 -1.72 8.49 2.31
CA TYR A 49 -2.60 9.21 1.38
C TYR A 49 -3.12 8.34 0.22
N SER A 50 -3.34 7.03 0.46
CA SER A 50 -3.71 6.11 -0.60
C SER A 50 -4.36 4.83 -0.08
N PHE A 51 -5.31 4.28 -0.87
CA PHE A 51 -5.92 2.97 -0.64
C PHE A 51 -4.92 1.80 -0.72
N LYS A 52 -3.70 2.01 -1.23
CA LYS A 52 -2.67 0.98 -1.37
C LYS A 52 -2.31 0.29 -0.05
N ILE A 53 -2.51 0.97 1.06
CA ILE A 53 -2.30 0.38 2.39
C ILE A 53 -3.17 -0.86 2.63
N ARG A 54 -4.40 -0.89 2.09
CA ARG A 54 -5.32 -2.03 2.26
C ARG A 54 -4.75 -3.32 1.68
N GLY A 55 -4.25 -3.26 0.44
CA GLY A 55 -3.64 -4.43 -0.21
C GLY A 55 -2.34 -4.87 0.45
N ALA A 56 -1.51 -3.92 0.89
CA ALA A 56 -0.27 -4.22 1.60
C ALA A 56 -0.54 -4.93 2.93
N VAL A 57 -1.44 -4.38 3.76
CA VAL A 57 -1.85 -4.99 5.04
C VAL A 57 -2.47 -6.38 4.81
N ASN A 58 -3.39 -6.51 3.87
CA ASN A 58 -4.02 -7.80 3.57
C ASN A 58 -3.00 -8.86 3.17
N LYS A 59 -2.03 -8.51 2.31
CA LYS A 59 -0.98 -9.45 1.90
C LYS A 59 -0.08 -9.83 3.07
N ILE A 60 0.40 -8.87 3.84
CA ILE A 60 1.33 -9.12 4.96
C ILE A 60 0.64 -9.90 6.08
N ASN A 61 -0.66 -9.66 6.35
CA ASN A 61 -1.42 -10.42 7.34
C ASN A 61 -1.65 -11.89 6.96
N GLN A 62 -1.50 -12.24 5.69
CA GLN A 62 -1.63 -13.62 5.20
C GLN A 62 -0.31 -14.39 5.17
N LEU A 63 0.82 -13.74 5.43
CA LEU A 63 2.12 -14.40 5.50
C LEU A 63 2.23 -15.20 6.80
N SER A 64 2.83 -16.38 6.71
CA SER A 64 3.16 -17.20 7.86
C SER A 64 4.26 -16.55 8.71
N GLU A 65 4.38 -16.94 9.96
CA GLU A 65 5.46 -16.46 10.84
C GLU A 65 6.85 -16.76 10.25
N GLU A 66 7.00 -17.88 9.56
CA GLU A 66 8.27 -18.25 8.91
C GLU A 66 8.62 -17.31 7.75
N GLU A 67 7.62 -16.95 6.93
CA GLU A 67 7.81 -15.96 5.86
C GLU A 67 8.13 -14.57 6.43
N LEU A 68 7.47 -14.17 7.52
CA LEU A 68 7.68 -12.87 8.17
C LEU A 68 9.09 -12.72 8.76
N LYS A 69 9.74 -13.79 9.20
CA LYS A 69 11.13 -13.76 9.72
C LYS A 69 12.13 -13.22 8.69
N ASN A 70 11.89 -13.47 7.39
CA ASN A 70 12.75 -13.00 6.32
C ASN A 70 12.47 -11.54 5.94
N GLY A 71 11.37 -10.96 6.44
CA GLY A 71 10.88 -9.66 6.03
C GLY A 71 10.21 -9.69 4.65
N VAL A 72 9.98 -8.51 4.09
CA VAL A 72 9.35 -8.37 2.77
C VAL A 72 10.15 -7.44 1.87
N ILE A 73 10.08 -7.68 0.57
CA ILE A 73 10.69 -6.82 -0.44
C ILE A 73 9.66 -6.44 -1.50
N CYS A 74 9.70 -5.21 -1.99
CA CYS A 74 8.92 -4.82 -3.15
C CYS A 74 9.62 -3.76 -4.02
N SER A 75 9.29 -3.74 -5.30
CA SER A 75 9.73 -2.72 -6.26
C SER A 75 8.64 -1.66 -6.41
N SER A 76 8.83 -0.46 -5.84
CA SER A 76 7.85 0.63 -5.95
C SER A 76 8.43 1.99 -5.57
N ALA A 77 8.28 2.98 -6.44
CA ALA A 77 8.62 4.38 -6.16
C ALA A 77 7.41 5.22 -5.70
N GLY A 78 6.30 4.59 -5.34
CA GLY A 78 5.04 5.27 -5.04
C GLY A 78 4.35 4.78 -3.77
N ASN A 79 3.04 5.04 -3.70
CA ASN A 79 2.22 4.74 -2.52
C ASN A 79 2.17 3.25 -2.15
N HIS A 80 2.47 2.34 -3.10
CA HIS A 80 2.55 0.91 -2.77
C HIS A 80 3.77 0.63 -1.87
N GLY A 81 4.94 1.17 -2.19
CA GLY A 81 6.12 1.03 -1.34
C GLY A 81 5.91 1.59 0.07
N GLN A 82 5.29 2.77 0.18
CA GLN A 82 4.90 3.33 1.49
C GLN A 82 3.89 2.43 2.22
N GLY A 83 2.93 1.84 1.49
CA GLY A 83 1.97 0.89 2.06
C GLY A 83 2.63 -0.36 2.61
N VAL A 84 3.60 -0.92 1.90
CA VAL A 84 4.38 -2.07 2.36
C VAL A 84 5.22 -1.70 3.59
N ALA A 85 5.92 -0.56 3.57
CA ALA A 85 6.71 -0.08 4.71
C ALA A 85 5.83 0.10 5.96
N LEU A 86 4.70 0.80 5.86
CA LEU A 86 3.79 1.01 6.98
C LEU A 86 3.20 -0.31 7.52
N ALA A 87 2.76 -1.21 6.64
CA ALA A 87 2.20 -2.49 7.06
C ALA A 87 3.25 -3.37 7.75
N SER A 88 4.51 -3.31 7.30
CA SER A 88 5.64 -4.02 7.90
C SER A 88 6.03 -3.43 9.26
N GLN A 89 6.07 -2.11 9.37
CA GLN A 89 6.30 -1.40 10.64
C GLN A 89 5.30 -1.85 11.70
N GLN A 90 4.02 -1.96 11.37
CA GLN A 90 2.97 -2.40 12.29
C GLN A 90 3.13 -3.86 12.78
N LYS A 91 3.83 -4.68 12.01
CA LYS A 91 4.17 -6.07 12.34
C LYS A 91 5.59 -6.22 12.93
N ASN A 92 6.34 -5.11 13.00
CA ASN A 92 7.72 -5.11 13.43
C ASN A 92 8.62 -6.06 12.61
N ILE A 93 8.41 -6.06 11.29
CA ILE A 93 9.19 -6.84 10.32
C ILE A 93 9.98 -5.94 9.37
N ARG A 94 11.09 -6.44 8.88
CA ARG A 94 11.93 -5.76 7.90
C ARG A 94 11.19 -5.56 6.58
N ALA A 95 11.25 -4.35 6.00
CA ALA A 95 10.74 -4.04 4.67
C ALA A 95 11.82 -3.41 3.80
N VAL A 96 12.07 -3.98 2.64
CA VAL A 96 13.01 -3.46 1.63
C VAL A 96 12.22 -2.95 0.43
N ILE A 97 12.41 -1.67 0.09
CA ILE A 97 11.71 -1.02 -1.01
C ILE A 97 12.74 -0.62 -2.07
N VAL A 98 12.69 -1.28 -3.21
CA VAL A 98 13.57 -1.00 -4.35
C VAL A 98 12.95 0.10 -5.21
N MET A 99 13.69 1.20 -5.39
CA MET A 99 13.25 2.37 -6.14
C MET A 99 14.26 2.72 -7.25
N PRO A 100 13.85 3.39 -8.36
CA PRO A 100 14.81 3.88 -9.34
C PRO A 100 15.74 4.94 -8.75
N LEU A 101 16.93 5.06 -9.32
CA LEU A 101 17.87 6.14 -9.00
C LEU A 101 17.25 7.54 -9.18
N THR A 102 16.31 7.66 -10.13
CA THR A 102 15.60 8.90 -10.45
C THR A 102 14.47 9.26 -9.46
N THR A 103 14.26 8.46 -8.41
CA THR A 103 13.18 8.69 -7.44
C THR A 103 13.43 9.99 -6.67
N PRO A 104 12.44 10.92 -6.61
CA PRO A 104 12.56 12.14 -5.83
C PRO A 104 12.84 11.85 -4.34
N SER A 105 13.76 12.61 -3.75
CA SER A 105 14.19 12.43 -2.36
C SER A 105 13.05 12.44 -1.33
N ILE A 106 11.99 13.20 -1.58
CA ILE A 106 10.80 13.23 -0.72
C ILE A 106 10.11 11.87 -0.62
N LYS A 107 10.10 11.07 -1.71
CA LYS A 107 9.51 9.73 -1.70
C LYS A 107 10.39 8.73 -0.97
N VAL A 108 11.70 8.87 -1.11
CA VAL A 108 12.70 8.09 -0.36
C VAL A 108 12.54 8.39 1.14
N ALA A 109 12.51 9.67 1.52
CA ALA A 109 12.30 10.09 2.90
C ALA A 109 10.97 9.58 3.48
N SER A 110 9.90 9.55 2.67
CA SER A 110 8.60 9.02 3.11
C SER A 110 8.66 7.53 3.47
N VAL A 111 9.44 6.72 2.76
CA VAL A 111 9.64 5.30 3.11
C VAL A 111 10.50 5.15 4.35
N HIS A 112 11.58 5.93 4.48
CA HIS A 112 12.42 5.93 5.67
C HIS A 112 11.67 6.35 6.94
N SER A 113 10.76 7.33 6.85
CA SER A 113 9.91 7.74 7.99
C SER A 113 8.95 6.63 8.46
N LEU A 114 8.73 5.62 7.62
CA LEU A 114 7.96 4.41 7.92
C LEU A 114 8.87 3.20 8.22
N GLU A 115 10.13 3.44 8.57
CA GLU A 115 11.13 2.43 8.91
C GLU A 115 11.46 1.44 7.76
N GLY A 116 11.10 1.77 6.52
CA GLY A 116 11.46 0.99 5.35
C GLY A 116 12.90 1.24 4.92
N GLU A 117 13.63 0.18 4.57
CA GLU A 117 14.91 0.27 3.90
C GLU A 117 14.69 0.60 2.42
N VAL A 118 15.44 1.56 1.89
CA VAL A 118 15.38 1.90 0.48
C VAL A 118 16.66 1.48 -0.23
N ILE A 119 16.49 0.71 -1.30
CA ILE A 119 17.56 0.40 -2.26
C ILE A 119 17.27 1.18 -3.53
N LEU A 120 18.18 2.08 -3.91
CA LEU A 120 18.10 2.78 -5.19
C LEU A 120 18.83 1.94 -6.25
N TYR A 121 18.08 1.49 -7.28
CA TYR A 121 18.63 0.64 -8.32
C TYR A 121 17.90 0.83 -9.66
N GLY A 122 18.68 0.87 -10.76
CA GLY A 122 18.18 1.01 -12.12
C GLY A 122 17.51 2.36 -12.40
N ASP A 123 17.22 2.60 -13.66
CA ASP A 123 16.64 3.87 -14.11
C ASP A 123 15.11 3.80 -14.28
N ASN A 124 14.56 2.59 -14.43
CA ASN A 124 13.13 2.37 -14.69
C ASN A 124 12.55 1.22 -13.86
N TYR A 125 11.25 0.92 -14.08
CA TYR A 125 10.53 -0.12 -13.34
C TYR A 125 11.03 -1.55 -13.64
N GLU A 126 11.40 -1.83 -14.90
CA GLU A 126 11.81 -3.18 -15.30
C GLU A 126 13.15 -3.57 -14.68
N ASP A 127 14.09 -2.62 -14.61
CA ASP A 127 15.40 -2.86 -13.97
C ASP A 127 15.26 -3.32 -12.52
N ARG A 128 14.30 -2.73 -11.80
CA ARG A 128 14.05 -3.03 -10.39
C ARG A 128 13.42 -4.39 -10.15
N LYS A 129 12.63 -4.91 -11.11
CA LYS A 129 12.01 -6.23 -10.99
C LYS A 129 13.04 -7.34 -10.89
N SER A 130 14.21 -7.18 -11.51
CA SER A 130 15.26 -8.18 -11.47
C SER A 130 15.95 -8.34 -10.11
N VAL A 131 15.71 -7.40 -9.19
CA VAL A 131 16.28 -7.38 -7.83
C VAL A 131 15.29 -7.91 -6.79
N VAL A 132 14.00 -7.97 -7.12
CA VAL A 132 12.89 -8.41 -6.29
C VAL A 132 12.39 -9.77 -6.77
#